data_5cc416d82866085a75e30b37ba1a702a
#
_entry.id   5cc416d82866085a75e30b37ba1a702a
#
_cell.length_a   1.000
_cell.length_b   1.000
_cell.length_c   1.000
_cell.angle_alpha   90.00
_cell.angle_beta   90.00
_cell.angle_gamma   90.00
#
_symmetry.space_group_name_H-M   'P 1'
#
loop_
_entity.id
_entity.type
_entity.pdbx_description
1 polymer ?
#
loop_
_entity_poly.entity_id
_entity_poly.type
_entity_poly.pdbx_seq_one_letter_code
_entity_poly.pdbx_strand_id
1 'polypeptide(L)'
;MLVILGKSLFVGDYESILDIAFRAVHKGEKVGVIHIHDSCIALKSDEYCKKLVDAGLAVYALEADCKARGLMKKINEGVKIVDYKYWVRLVMNEYDGIVSWI
;
A
#
# COMPACT_ATOMS: atom_id res chain seq x y z
N MET A 1 11.02 5.09 -1.83
CA MET A 1 10.53 4.69 -0.49
C MET A 1 9.35 3.74 -0.63
N LEU A 2 9.34 2.68 0.12
CA LEU A 2 8.22 1.75 0.20
C LEU A 2 7.59 1.87 1.59
N VAL A 3 6.29 2.16 1.65
CA VAL A 3 5.53 2.19 2.90
C VAL A 3 4.80 0.86 3.05
N ILE A 4 4.96 0.21 4.19
CA ILE A 4 4.29 -1.07 4.50
C ILE A 4 3.20 -0.80 5.55
N LEU A 5 1.95 -0.96 5.14
CA LEU A 5 0.79 -0.78 6.02
C LEU A 5 0.21 -2.14 6.41
N GLY A 6 0.20 -2.45 7.70
CA GLY A 6 -0.33 -3.71 8.22
C GLY A 6 -1.55 -3.57 9.10
N LYS A 7 -1.75 -2.41 9.70
CA LYS A 7 -2.91 -2.17 10.58
C LYS A 7 -4.12 -1.71 9.78
N SER A 8 -5.30 -1.99 10.32
CA SER A 8 -6.54 -1.43 9.80
C SER A 8 -6.47 0.09 9.82
N LEU A 9 -6.92 0.73 8.75
CA LEU A 9 -6.93 2.19 8.65
C LEU A 9 -7.94 2.86 9.58
N PHE A 10 -8.75 2.08 10.29
CA PHE A 10 -9.65 2.58 11.31
C PHE A 10 -8.98 2.71 12.68
N VAL A 11 -7.72 2.27 12.79
CA VAL A 11 -6.96 2.26 14.06
C VAL A 11 -5.76 3.16 13.93
N GLY A 12 -5.72 4.25 14.68
CA GLY A 12 -4.54 5.08 14.88
C GLY A 12 -4.15 5.99 13.72
N ASP A 13 -2.87 6.26 13.58
CA ASP A 13 -2.30 7.38 12.86
C ASP A 13 -1.94 7.09 11.39
N TYR A 14 -2.76 6.32 10.67
CA TYR A 14 -2.44 6.02 9.26
C TYR A 14 -2.29 7.30 8.42
N GLU A 15 -3.01 8.35 8.76
CA GLU A 15 -2.92 9.63 8.03
C GLU A 15 -1.53 10.23 8.12
N SER A 16 -0.89 10.13 9.28
CA SER A 16 0.49 10.60 9.46
C SER A 16 1.47 9.82 8.60
N ILE A 17 1.28 8.51 8.49
CA ILE A 17 2.11 7.65 7.67
C ILE A 17 1.91 7.96 6.18
N LEU A 18 0.67 8.09 5.74
CA LEU A 18 0.38 8.47 4.36
C LEU A 18 0.89 9.85 4.02
N ASP A 19 0.87 10.77 4.97
CA ASP A 19 1.41 12.12 4.77
C ASP A 19 2.90 12.08 4.46
N ILE A 20 3.65 11.20 5.10
CA ILE A 20 5.06 10.96 4.80
C ILE A 20 5.21 10.54 3.33
N ALA A 21 4.37 9.61 2.87
CA ALA A 21 4.38 9.13 1.49
C ALA A 21 4.05 10.25 0.50
N PHE A 22 3.03 11.04 0.77
CA PHE A 22 2.63 12.16 -0.08
C PHE A 22 3.73 13.22 -0.19
N ARG A 23 4.38 13.54 0.93
CA ARG A 23 5.51 14.48 0.94
C ARG A 23 6.68 13.96 0.12
N ALA A 24 7.00 12.69 0.24
CA ALA A 24 8.10 12.08 -0.49
C ALA A 24 7.84 12.12 -2.01
N VAL A 25 6.63 11.76 -2.45
CA VAL A 25 6.30 11.78 -3.87
C VAL A 25 6.28 13.21 -4.41
N HIS A 26 5.84 14.17 -3.60
CA HIS A 26 5.85 15.58 -3.98
C HIS A 26 7.26 16.12 -4.20
N LYS A 27 8.23 15.56 -3.50
CA LYS A 27 9.66 15.90 -3.67
C LYS A 27 10.31 15.20 -4.86
N GLY A 28 9.55 14.41 -5.60
CA GLY A 28 10.05 13.69 -6.78
C GLY A 28 10.57 12.28 -6.50
N GLU A 29 10.41 11.77 -5.29
CA GLU A 29 10.81 10.40 -4.96
C GLU A 29 9.84 9.37 -5.56
N LYS A 30 10.37 8.20 -5.89
CA LYS A 30 9.57 7.04 -6.25
C LYS A 30 9.00 6.45 -4.96
N VAL A 31 7.70 6.41 -4.82
CA VAL A 31 7.02 5.92 -3.60
C VAL A 31 5.98 4.87 -3.94
N GLY A 32 6.03 3.75 -3.20
CA GLY A 32 5.00 2.72 -3.24
C GLY A 32 4.41 2.50 -1.86
N VAL A 33 3.18 2.01 -1.82
CA VAL A 33 2.49 1.63 -0.58
C VAL A 33 2.00 0.21 -0.75
N ILE A 34 2.49 -0.71 0.08
CA ILE A 34 2.00 -2.09 0.09
C ILE A 34 1.11 -2.31 1.32
N HIS A 35 -0.05 -2.89 1.07
CA HIS A 35 -1.04 -3.22 2.08
C HIS A 35 -0.95 -4.69 2.42
N ILE A 36 -0.74 -4.99 3.71
CA ILE A 36 -0.71 -6.36 4.22
C ILE A 36 -1.70 -6.46 5.39
N HIS A 37 -2.02 -7.66 5.82
CA HIS A 37 -2.93 -7.93 6.95
C HIS A 37 -4.25 -7.14 6.79
N ASP A 38 -4.73 -6.53 7.86
CA ASP A 38 -6.03 -5.85 7.88
C ASP A 38 -6.09 -4.57 7.05
N SER A 39 -4.96 -3.98 6.71
CA SER A 39 -4.95 -2.78 5.86
C SER A 39 -5.49 -3.05 4.46
N CYS A 40 -5.48 -4.32 4.01
CA CYS A 40 -6.03 -4.71 2.71
C CYS A 40 -7.51 -4.37 2.57
N ILE A 41 -8.26 -4.31 3.66
CA ILE A 41 -9.70 -4.00 3.66
C ILE A 41 -9.97 -2.61 3.09
N ALA A 42 -9.07 -1.66 3.31
CA ALA A 42 -9.21 -0.30 2.78
C ALA A 42 -9.22 -0.25 1.26
N LEU A 43 -8.67 -1.25 0.60
CA LEU A 43 -8.55 -1.29 -0.86
C LEU A 43 -9.88 -1.58 -1.58
N LYS A 44 -10.95 -1.86 -0.84
CA LYS A 44 -12.30 -1.91 -1.38
C LYS A 44 -12.84 -0.50 -1.67
N SER A 45 -12.30 0.51 -1.02
CA SER A 45 -12.74 1.89 -1.18
C SER A 45 -12.10 2.50 -2.42
N ASP A 46 -12.91 2.83 -3.42
CA ASP A 46 -12.44 3.50 -4.63
C ASP A 46 -11.91 4.89 -4.32
N GLU A 47 -12.53 5.58 -3.37
CA GLU A 47 -12.08 6.90 -2.93
C GLU A 47 -10.67 6.86 -2.35
N TYR A 48 -10.41 5.91 -1.46
CA TYR A 48 -9.09 5.73 -0.86
C TYR A 48 -8.04 5.40 -1.92
N CYS A 49 -8.32 4.43 -2.78
CA CYS A 49 -7.39 4.00 -3.82
C CYS A 49 -7.10 5.12 -4.82
N LYS A 50 -8.13 5.86 -5.23
CA LYS A 50 -8.00 6.98 -6.13
C LYS A 50 -7.10 8.07 -5.55
N LYS A 51 -7.27 8.37 -4.26
CA LYS A 51 -6.44 9.35 -3.57
C LYS A 51 -4.96 9.00 -3.66
N LEU A 52 -4.60 7.72 -3.46
CA LEU A 52 -3.22 7.26 -3.54
C LEU A 52 -2.69 7.30 -4.98
N VAL A 53 -3.45 6.78 -5.92
CA VAL A 53 -3.06 6.70 -7.33
C VAL A 53 -2.90 8.10 -7.93
N ASP A 54 -3.85 8.99 -7.67
CA ASP A 54 -3.82 10.36 -8.19
C ASP A 54 -2.64 11.17 -7.62
N ALA A 55 -2.19 10.81 -6.42
CA ALA A 55 -1.01 11.43 -5.82
C ALA A 55 0.31 10.93 -6.42
N GLY A 56 0.25 9.90 -7.27
CA GLY A 56 1.45 9.35 -7.92
C GLY A 56 2.08 8.17 -7.18
N LEU A 57 1.37 7.60 -6.20
CA LEU A 57 1.86 6.43 -5.47
C LEU A 57 1.56 5.14 -6.24
N ALA A 58 2.51 4.20 -6.23
CA ALA A 58 2.25 2.85 -6.67
C ALA A 58 1.57 2.09 -5.52
N VAL A 59 0.41 1.48 -5.77
CA VAL A 59 -0.39 0.85 -4.72
C VAL A 59 -0.38 -0.67 -4.91
N TYR A 60 0.04 -1.37 -3.88
CA TYR A 60 0.17 -2.83 -3.88
C TYR A 60 -0.66 -3.46 -2.76
N ALA A 61 -1.03 -4.71 -2.95
CA ALA A 61 -1.67 -5.53 -1.91
C ALA A 61 -1.07 -6.93 -1.93
N LEU A 62 -0.83 -7.50 -0.74
CA LEU A 62 -0.31 -8.87 -0.64
C LEU A 62 -1.42 -9.87 -0.91
N GLU A 63 -1.23 -10.72 -1.92
CA GLU A 63 -2.23 -11.68 -2.39
C GLU A 63 -2.77 -12.58 -1.27
N ALA A 64 -1.87 -13.16 -0.47
CA ALA A 64 -2.27 -14.09 0.60
C ALA A 64 -3.23 -13.43 1.59
N ASP A 65 -2.99 -12.16 1.96
CA ASP A 65 -3.84 -11.44 2.89
C ASP A 65 -5.18 -11.05 2.28
N CYS A 66 -5.20 -10.73 0.99
CA CYS A 66 -6.43 -10.45 0.27
C CYS A 66 -7.30 -11.71 0.14
N LYS A 67 -6.70 -12.85 -0.17
CA LYS A 67 -7.41 -14.13 -0.24
C LYS A 67 -7.99 -14.54 1.11
N ALA A 68 -7.21 -14.39 2.18
CA ALA A 68 -7.65 -14.74 3.52
C ALA A 68 -8.88 -13.95 3.96
N ARG A 69 -9.08 -12.76 3.41
CA ARG A 69 -10.18 -11.86 3.77
C ARG A 69 -11.28 -11.81 2.70
N GLY A 70 -11.23 -12.68 1.70
CA GLY A 70 -12.24 -12.72 0.64
C GLY A 70 -12.28 -11.47 -0.24
N LEU A 71 -11.16 -10.80 -0.43
CA LEU A 71 -11.11 -9.50 -1.11
C LEU A 71 -10.73 -9.54 -2.58
N MET A 72 -10.33 -10.69 -3.12
CA MET A 72 -9.72 -10.77 -4.46
C MET A 72 -10.55 -10.13 -5.58
N LYS A 73 -11.88 -10.20 -5.48
CA LYS A 73 -12.78 -9.63 -6.50
C LYS A 73 -13.32 -8.26 -6.11
N LYS A 74 -12.90 -7.74 -4.97
CA LYS A 74 -13.43 -6.48 -4.41
C LYS A 74 -12.42 -5.36 -4.39
N ILE A 75 -11.18 -5.64 -4.75
CA ILE A 75 -10.09 -4.67 -4.72
C ILE A 75 -10.15 -3.79 -5.96
N ASN A 76 -9.94 -2.50 -5.76
CA ASN A 76 -9.88 -1.52 -6.84
C ASN A 76 -8.83 -1.92 -7.89
N GLU A 77 -9.16 -1.72 -9.16
CA GLU A 77 -8.29 -2.09 -10.28
C GLU A 77 -6.98 -1.30 -10.38
N GLY A 78 -6.89 -0.17 -9.69
CA GLY A 78 -5.64 0.61 -9.59
C GLY A 78 -4.61 0.01 -8.66
N VAL A 79 -4.93 -1.11 -7.98
CA VAL A 79 -4.07 -1.79 -7.03
C VAL A 79 -3.44 -3.00 -7.69
N LYS A 80 -2.13 -3.15 -7.56
CA LYS A 80 -1.43 -4.34 -8.04
C LYS A 80 -1.35 -5.36 -6.92
N ILE A 81 -1.97 -6.52 -7.14
CA ILE A 81 -1.92 -7.64 -6.18
C ILE A 81 -0.64 -8.41 -6.45
N VAL A 82 0.16 -8.64 -5.40
CA VAL A 82 1.49 -9.23 -5.51
C VAL A 82 1.64 -10.40 -4.55
N ASP A 83 2.47 -11.37 -4.92
CA ASP A 83 2.83 -12.48 -4.05
C ASP A 83 4.03 -12.12 -3.17
N TYR A 84 4.42 -13.03 -2.27
CA TYR A 84 5.56 -12.81 -1.37
C TYR A 84 6.87 -12.61 -2.14
N LYS A 85 7.06 -13.33 -3.21
CA LYS A 85 8.27 -13.24 -4.02
C LYS A 85 8.41 -11.84 -4.64
N TYR A 86 7.30 -11.32 -5.14
CA TYR A 86 7.28 -9.99 -5.72
C TYR A 86 7.51 -8.92 -4.64
N TRP A 87 6.91 -9.09 -3.45
CA TRP A 87 7.13 -8.18 -2.32
C TRP A 87 8.59 -8.14 -1.91
N VAL A 88 9.25 -9.29 -1.80
CA VAL A 88 10.69 -9.34 -1.52
C VAL A 88 11.48 -8.55 -2.56
N ARG A 89 11.11 -8.68 -3.83
CA ARG A 89 11.76 -7.95 -4.91
C ARG A 89 11.56 -6.43 -4.79
N LEU A 90 10.38 -5.98 -4.40
CA LEU A 90 10.11 -4.57 -4.14
C LEU A 90 11.04 -4.03 -3.05
N VAL A 91 11.17 -4.78 -1.97
CA VAL A 91 12.01 -4.39 -0.82
C VAL A 91 13.49 -4.36 -1.19
N MET A 92 13.95 -5.36 -1.94
CA MET A 92 15.39 -5.53 -2.21
C MET A 92 15.89 -4.69 -3.38
N ASN A 93 15.06 -4.47 -4.41
CA ASN A 93 15.55 -3.93 -5.69
C ASN A 93 14.83 -2.67 -6.19
N GLU A 94 13.60 -2.42 -5.74
CA GLU A 94 12.77 -1.38 -6.37
C GLU A 94 12.70 -0.07 -5.58
N TYR A 95 12.92 -0.12 -4.28
CA TYR A 95 12.77 1.03 -3.41
C TYR A 95 13.97 1.18 -2.49
N ASP A 96 14.40 2.43 -2.26
CA ASP A 96 15.61 2.73 -1.50
C ASP A 96 15.40 2.78 0.02
N GLY A 97 14.20 2.99 0.47
CA GLY A 97 13.93 3.08 1.91
C GLY A 97 12.60 2.44 2.24
N ILE A 98 12.44 2.04 3.49
CA ILE A 98 11.22 1.36 3.98
C ILE A 98 10.71 2.07 5.22
N VAL A 99 9.41 2.34 5.25
CA VAL A 99 8.70 2.82 6.43
C VAL A 99 7.60 1.80 6.71
N SER A 100 7.59 1.23 7.91
CA SER A 100 6.58 0.22 8.28
C SER A 100 5.64 0.76 9.34
N TRP A 101 4.36 0.43 9.19
CA TRP A 101 3.32 0.68 10.18
C TRP A 101 2.49 -0.60 10.30
N ILE A 102 2.94 -1.47 11.20
CA ILE A 102 2.39 -2.83 11.33
C ILE A 102 1.71 -3.05 12.68
#